data_422bddedf257493efdc27120b725597e
#
_entry.id   422bddedf257493efdc27120b725597e
#
_cell.length_a   1.000
_cell.length_b   1.000
_cell.length_c   1.000
_cell.angle_alpha   90.00
_cell.angle_beta   90.00
_cell.angle_gamma   90.00
#
_symmetry.space_group_name_H-M   'P 1'
#
loop_
_entity.id
_entity.type
_entity.pdbx_description
1 polymer ?
#
loop_
_entity_poly.entity_id
_entity_poly.type
_entity_poly.pdbx_seq_one_letter_code
_entity_poly.pdbx_strand_id
1 'polypeptide(L)'
;LKDGFKDSEPSIGYGLTETNAAGTLNLGKDYLKHPGSCGRAIPPVTDVAIIDENWNFLDESKVIGEIVIKSPANMVGYWKNEEATKEVFNDDGWFKSGDLGYIDDGFVYIVDRVKDMVIRGGENISCIEVETAIYDHPSVQEAAVFGIPEERLGESLCVAICLKPSMNLTQAELESFLQDKLASFKIPSIIQIGHEELPRVASGKFSKTQLRDV
;
A
#
# COMPACT_ATOMS: atom_id res chain seq x y z
N LEU A 1 -5.34 20.40 -4.71
CA LEU A 1 -4.38 20.66 -5.80
C LEU A 1 -5.01 21.52 -6.91
N LYS A 2 -6.23 21.18 -7.37
CA LYS A 2 -6.88 21.88 -8.50
C LYS A 2 -7.17 23.36 -8.22
N ASP A 3 -7.47 23.73 -6.98
CA ASP A 3 -7.78 25.12 -6.59
C ASP A 3 -6.52 26.01 -6.55
N GLY A 4 -5.33 25.43 -6.37
CA GLY A 4 -4.06 26.15 -6.35
C GLY A 4 -3.37 26.24 -7.73
N PHE A 5 -3.73 25.38 -8.68
CA PHE A 5 -3.10 25.25 -10.00
C PHE A 5 -4.15 25.11 -11.10
N LYS A 6 -4.85 26.20 -11.38
CA LYS A 6 -6.02 26.21 -12.29
C LYS A 6 -5.73 25.72 -13.72
N ASP A 7 -4.49 25.89 -14.18
CA ASP A 7 -4.08 25.54 -15.54
C ASP A 7 -3.23 24.26 -15.61
N SER A 8 -3.12 23.51 -14.49
CA SER A 8 -2.37 22.25 -14.45
C SER A 8 -3.28 21.04 -14.53
N GLU A 9 -2.85 20.02 -15.25
CA GLU A 9 -3.49 18.71 -15.24
C GLU A 9 -2.81 17.84 -14.19
N PRO A 10 -3.56 17.37 -13.16
CA PRO A 10 -3.00 16.49 -12.15
C PRO A 10 -2.63 15.15 -12.78
N SER A 11 -1.55 14.55 -12.29
CA SER A 11 -1.10 13.23 -12.71
C SER A 11 -0.50 12.48 -11.54
N ILE A 12 -0.55 11.16 -11.61
CA ILE A 12 0.14 10.27 -10.69
C ILE A 12 0.78 9.14 -11.48
N GLY A 13 1.98 8.72 -11.06
CA GLY A 13 2.65 7.54 -11.59
C GLY A 13 2.97 6.55 -10.48
N TYR A 14 3.08 5.31 -10.85
CA TYR A 14 3.54 4.23 -10.00
C TYR A 14 4.71 3.53 -10.65
N GLY A 15 5.72 3.24 -9.87
CA GLY A 15 6.91 2.50 -10.25
C GLY A 15 7.85 2.36 -9.05
N LEU A 16 8.83 1.51 -9.18
CA LEU A 16 9.78 1.18 -8.14
C LEU A 16 11.21 1.52 -8.61
N THR A 17 12.14 1.55 -7.68
CA THR A 17 13.58 1.68 -8.00
C THR A 17 14.01 0.57 -8.95
N GLU A 18 13.53 -0.63 -8.73
CA GLU A 18 13.78 -1.85 -9.50
C GLU A 18 13.25 -1.76 -10.94
N THR A 19 12.28 -0.88 -11.21
CA THR A 19 11.72 -0.63 -12.54
C THR A 19 12.15 0.72 -13.12
N ASN A 20 13.18 1.38 -12.55
CA ASN A 20 13.58 2.75 -12.87
C ASN A 20 12.40 3.73 -12.89
N ALA A 21 11.50 3.61 -11.90
CA ALA A 21 10.26 4.38 -11.76
C ALA A 21 9.23 4.18 -12.90
N ALA A 22 9.46 3.22 -13.79
CA ALA A 22 8.51 2.89 -14.87
C ALA A 22 7.55 1.79 -14.41
N GLY A 23 6.28 2.06 -14.48
CA GLY A 23 5.19 1.12 -14.18
C GLY A 23 3.90 1.59 -14.82
N THR A 24 3.16 2.47 -14.14
CA THR A 24 1.90 3.01 -14.65
C THR A 24 1.89 4.53 -14.60
N LEU A 25 0.95 5.11 -15.37
CA LEU A 25 0.75 6.55 -15.39
C LEU A 25 -0.75 6.87 -15.52
N ASN A 26 -1.23 7.80 -14.68
CA ASN A 26 -2.59 8.31 -14.69
C ASN A 26 -2.55 9.83 -14.92
N LEU A 27 -3.08 10.30 -16.04
CA LEU A 27 -2.92 11.66 -16.50
C LEU A 27 -4.26 12.40 -16.67
N GLY A 28 -4.27 13.67 -16.32
CA GLY A 28 -5.29 14.64 -16.69
C GLY A 28 -6.72 14.17 -16.38
N LYS A 29 -7.53 13.98 -17.43
CA LYS A 29 -8.93 13.60 -17.27
C LYS A 29 -9.12 12.20 -16.70
N ASP A 30 -8.21 11.27 -16.98
CA ASP A 30 -8.28 9.91 -16.45
C ASP A 30 -7.98 9.89 -14.95
N TYR A 31 -7.05 10.74 -14.48
CA TYR A 31 -6.82 10.92 -13.05
C TYR A 31 -8.09 11.40 -12.31
N LEU A 32 -8.88 12.26 -12.94
CA LEU A 32 -10.13 12.77 -12.35
C LEU A 32 -11.27 11.75 -12.38
N LYS A 33 -11.30 10.87 -13.38
CA LYS A 33 -12.33 9.82 -13.52
C LYS A 33 -12.06 8.58 -12.68
N HIS A 34 -10.77 8.28 -12.46
CA HIS A 34 -10.31 7.11 -11.73
C HIS A 34 -9.49 7.52 -10.48
N PRO A 35 -10.14 8.22 -9.52
CA PRO A 35 -9.48 8.61 -8.28
C PRO A 35 -9.04 7.34 -7.52
N GLY A 36 -7.82 7.36 -6.98
CA GLY A 36 -7.24 6.21 -6.30
C GLY A 36 -6.53 5.20 -7.20
N SER A 37 -6.68 5.29 -8.53
CA SER A 37 -5.86 4.50 -9.45
C SER A 37 -4.49 5.13 -9.66
N CYS A 38 -3.46 4.30 -9.71
CA CYS A 38 -2.12 4.72 -10.13
C CYS A 38 -1.94 4.72 -11.67
N GLY A 39 -3.00 4.45 -12.43
CA GLY A 39 -3.04 4.58 -13.88
C GLY A 39 -2.96 3.28 -14.66
N ARG A 40 -2.62 3.41 -15.93
CA ARG A 40 -2.45 2.29 -16.88
C ARG A 40 -0.98 2.03 -17.14
N ALA A 41 -0.63 0.83 -17.57
CA ALA A 41 0.68 0.56 -18.18
C ALA A 41 1.05 1.62 -19.23
N ILE A 42 2.33 1.80 -19.51
CA ILE A 42 2.88 2.82 -20.44
C ILE A 42 3.41 2.11 -21.69
N PRO A 43 2.55 1.71 -22.65
CA PRO A 43 3.02 1.05 -23.86
C PRO A 43 3.91 1.96 -24.72
N PRO A 44 4.93 1.46 -25.38
CA PRO A 44 5.42 0.08 -25.34
C PRO A 44 6.46 -0.20 -24.24
N VAL A 45 6.59 0.68 -23.25
CA VAL A 45 7.67 0.64 -22.24
C VAL A 45 7.34 -0.37 -21.11
N THR A 46 6.09 -0.43 -20.67
CA THR A 46 5.70 -1.34 -19.58
C THR A 46 4.47 -2.15 -19.93
N ASP A 47 4.48 -3.42 -19.55
CA ASP A 47 3.30 -4.25 -19.37
C ASP A 47 3.10 -4.46 -17.86
N VAL A 48 1.84 -4.46 -17.42
CA VAL A 48 1.46 -4.66 -16.02
C VAL A 48 0.37 -5.71 -15.95
N ALA A 49 0.52 -6.64 -15.01
CA ALA A 49 -0.45 -7.71 -14.77
C ALA A 49 -0.59 -7.99 -13.28
N ILE A 50 -1.58 -8.80 -12.94
CA ILE A 50 -1.84 -9.29 -11.59
C ILE A 50 -1.59 -10.80 -11.58
N ILE A 51 -0.94 -11.31 -10.54
CA ILE A 51 -0.68 -12.74 -10.37
C ILE A 51 -1.08 -13.22 -8.98
N ASP A 52 -1.31 -14.53 -8.88
CA ASP A 52 -1.36 -15.24 -7.60
C ASP A 52 0.05 -15.60 -7.08
N GLU A 53 0.11 -16.27 -5.93
CA GLU A 53 1.35 -16.75 -5.32
C GLU A 53 2.15 -17.75 -6.18
N ASN A 54 1.47 -18.44 -7.11
CA ASN A 54 2.01 -19.47 -8.01
C ASN A 54 2.38 -18.93 -9.39
N TRP A 55 2.43 -17.60 -9.59
CA TRP A 55 2.67 -16.94 -10.88
C TRP A 55 1.57 -17.15 -11.93
N ASN A 56 0.36 -17.57 -11.54
CA ASN A 56 -0.76 -17.60 -12.48
C ASN A 56 -1.31 -16.19 -12.67
N PHE A 57 -1.49 -15.78 -13.93
CA PHE A 57 -2.08 -14.48 -14.26
C PHE A 57 -3.57 -14.47 -13.93
N LEU A 58 -4.01 -13.39 -13.29
CA LEU A 58 -5.39 -13.15 -12.88
C LEU A 58 -5.99 -12.10 -13.83
N ASP A 59 -6.71 -12.57 -14.84
CA ASP A 59 -7.28 -11.70 -15.90
C ASP A 59 -8.67 -11.15 -15.55
N GLU A 60 -9.28 -11.59 -14.46
CA GLU A 60 -10.60 -11.13 -14.04
C GLU A 60 -10.50 -9.74 -13.41
N SER A 61 -11.47 -8.87 -13.79
CA SER A 61 -11.54 -7.51 -13.23
C SER A 61 -11.71 -7.53 -11.71
N LYS A 62 -10.95 -6.68 -11.02
CA LYS A 62 -11.00 -6.46 -9.56
C LYS A 62 -10.55 -7.64 -8.70
N VAL A 63 -9.97 -8.67 -9.29
CA VAL A 63 -9.33 -9.72 -8.49
C VAL A 63 -8.01 -9.22 -7.95
N ILE A 64 -7.84 -9.33 -6.63
CA ILE A 64 -6.64 -8.87 -5.94
C ILE A 64 -5.56 -9.94 -6.04
N GLY A 65 -4.35 -9.51 -6.43
CA GLY A 65 -3.14 -10.32 -6.44
C GLY A 65 -1.91 -9.43 -6.44
N GLU A 66 -0.74 -10.02 -6.61
CA GLU A 66 0.51 -9.27 -6.67
C GLU A 66 0.68 -8.60 -8.03
N ILE A 67 1.00 -7.30 -8.02
CA ILE A 67 1.29 -6.53 -9.23
C ILE A 67 2.65 -6.96 -9.76
N VAL A 68 2.70 -7.34 -11.05
CA VAL A 68 3.94 -7.64 -11.75
C VAL A 68 4.14 -6.70 -12.93
N ILE A 69 5.40 -6.34 -13.19
CA ILE A 69 5.77 -5.39 -14.22
C ILE A 69 6.81 -6.02 -15.14
N LYS A 70 6.55 -5.97 -16.44
CA LYS A 70 7.53 -6.34 -17.46
C LYS A 70 7.93 -5.10 -18.24
N SER A 71 9.24 -4.81 -18.24
CA SER A 71 9.77 -3.61 -18.87
C SER A 71 11.25 -3.78 -19.21
N PRO A 72 11.72 -3.22 -20.34
CA PRO A 72 13.14 -3.10 -20.59
C PRO A 72 13.87 -2.17 -19.59
N ALA A 73 13.11 -1.39 -18.81
CA ALA A 73 13.62 -0.55 -17.75
C ALA A 73 13.81 -1.29 -16.41
N ASN A 74 13.35 -2.55 -16.30
CA ASN A 74 13.56 -3.34 -15.09
C ASN A 74 15.06 -3.53 -14.82
N MET A 75 15.44 -3.54 -13.54
CA MET A 75 16.80 -3.83 -13.11
C MET A 75 17.26 -5.21 -13.61
N VAL A 76 18.57 -5.39 -13.76
CA VAL A 76 19.14 -6.70 -14.09
C VAL A 76 19.10 -7.65 -12.90
N GLY A 77 19.11 -7.11 -11.68
CA GLY A 77 19.06 -7.88 -10.44
C GLY A 77 19.64 -7.12 -9.25
N TYR A 78 19.52 -7.70 -8.08
CA TYR A 78 20.12 -7.18 -6.85
C TYR A 78 21.62 -7.46 -6.80
N TRP A 79 22.41 -6.46 -6.49
CA TRP A 79 23.86 -6.56 -6.45
C TRP A 79 24.34 -7.64 -5.47
N LYS A 80 25.07 -8.63 -5.99
CA LYS A 80 25.60 -9.78 -5.24
C LYS A 80 24.55 -10.57 -4.45
N ASN A 81 23.30 -10.58 -4.92
CA ASN A 81 22.21 -11.31 -4.30
C ASN A 81 21.35 -11.99 -5.38
N GLU A 82 21.89 -13.09 -5.94
CA GLU A 82 21.20 -13.84 -6.99
C GLU A 82 19.94 -14.54 -6.50
N GLU A 83 19.92 -14.96 -5.23
CA GLU A 83 18.76 -15.61 -4.61
C GLU A 83 17.56 -14.65 -4.58
N ALA A 84 17.73 -13.47 -4.00
CA ALA A 84 16.68 -12.44 -3.99
C ALA A 84 16.27 -12.00 -5.40
N THR A 85 17.21 -12.04 -6.38
CA THR A 85 16.88 -11.72 -7.78
C THR A 85 15.95 -12.78 -8.38
N LYS A 86 16.24 -14.06 -8.15
CA LYS A 86 15.39 -15.18 -8.63
C LYS A 86 14.01 -15.22 -7.99
N GLU A 87 13.87 -14.75 -6.75
CA GLU A 87 12.58 -14.68 -6.07
C GLU A 87 11.62 -13.68 -6.73
N VAL A 88 12.14 -12.61 -7.31
CA VAL A 88 11.32 -11.50 -7.83
C VAL A 88 11.16 -11.50 -9.36
N PHE A 89 11.92 -12.34 -10.11
CA PHE A 89 11.77 -12.47 -11.55
C PHE A 89 11.33 -13.88 -11.94
N ASN A 90 10.46 -13.96 -12.93
CA ASN A 90 10.23 -15.21 -13.63
C ASN A 90 11.07 -15.30 -14.94
N ASP A 91 11.05 -16.47 -15.60
CA ASP A 91 11.81 -16.73 -16.83
C ASP A 91 11.37 -15.84 -18.01
N ASP A 92 10.14 -15.32 -17.99
CA ASP A 92 9.59 -14.43 -19.03
C ASP A 92 9.95 -12.95 -18.81
N GLY A 93 10.67 -12.62 -17.72
CA GLY A 93 11.12 -11.28 -17.39
C GLY A 93 10.07 -10.40 -16.67
N TRP A 94 9.03 -10.99 -16.10
CA TRP A 94 8.12 -10.31 -15.20
C TRP A 94 8.77 -10.14 -13.82
N PHE A 95 8.65 -8.94 -13.28
CA PHE A 95 9.17 -8.55 -11.98
C PHE A 95 8.04 -8.42 -10.96
N LYS A 96 8.14 -9.09 -9.82
CA LYS A 96 7.25 -8.95 -8.66
C LYS A 96 7.51 -7.64 -7.94
N SER A 97 6.48 -6.80 -7.85
CA SER A 97 6.61 -5.50 -7.19
C SER A 97 6.61 -5.56 -5.65
N GLY A 98 6.08 -6.63 -5.08
CA GLY A 98 5.79 -6.74 -3.66
C GLY A 98 4.58 -5.91 -3.23
N ASP A 99 3.82 -5.35 -4.18
CA ASP A 99 2.59 -4.61 -3.94
C ASP A 99 1.39 -5.43 -4.42
N LEU A 100 0.33 -5.45 -3.61
CA LEU A 100 -0.96 -6.06 -3.96
C LEU A 100 -1.85 -5.03 -4.63
N GLY A 101 -2.59 -5.47 -5.64
CA GLY A 101 -3.51 -4.61 -6.35
C GLY A 101 -4.47 -5.37 -7.22
N TYR A 102 -5.25 -4.64 -7.98
CA TYR A 102 -6.16 -5.19 -9.00
C TYR A 102 -6.19 -4.26 -10.21
N ILE A 103 -6.68 -4.80 -11.34
CA ILE A 103 -6.93 -4.03 -12.56
C ILE A 103 -8.44 -3.93 -12.78
N ASP A 104 -8.93 -2.72 -13.05
CA ASP A 104 -10.30 -2.44 -13.45
C ASP A 104 -10.32 -1.51 -14.66
N ASP A 105 -10.94 -1.93 -15.76
CA ASP A 105 -10.94 -1.22 -17.05
C ASP A 105 -9.52 -0.79 -17.50
N GLY A 106 -8.52 -1.63 -17.24
CA GLY A 106 -7.11 -1.37 -17.56
C GLY A 106 -6.39 -0.39 -16.61
N PHE A 107 -7.08 0.15 -15.60
CA PHE A 107 -6.48 0.96 -14.55
C PHE A 107 -6.04 0.10 -13.38
N VAL A 108 -4.83 0.33 -12.89
CA VAL A 108 -4.23 -0.37 -11.75
C VAL A 108 -4.58 0.36 -10.47
N TYR A 109 -5.02 -0.38 -9.48
CA TYR A 109 -5.31 0.10 -8.12
C TYR A 109 -4.45 -0.67 -7.12
N ILE A 110 -3.68 0.05 -6.33
CA ILE A 110 -2.87 -0.54 -5.26
C ILE A 110 -3.74 -0.70 -4.02
N VAL A 111 -3.69 -1.89 -3.42
CA VAL A 111 -4.45 -2.22 -2.20
C VAL A 111 -3.53 -2.17 -0.98
N ASP A 112 -2.37 -2.82 -1.05
CA ASP A 112 -1.38 -2.84 0.04
C ASP A 112 -0.05 -3.41 -0.47
N ARG A 113 0.88 -3.63 0.46
CA ARG A 113 2.08 -4.41 0.21
C ARG A 113 1.88 -5.85 0.65
N VAL A 114 2.45 -6.80 -0.10
CA VAL A 114 2.38 -8.24 0.24
C VAL A 114 2.78 -8.51 1.69
N LYS A 115 3.89 -7.91 2.14
CA LYS A 115 4.45 -8.11 3.50
C LYS A 115 3.83 -7.22 4.58
N ASP A 116 2.98 -6.27 4.22
CA ASP A 116 2.29 -5.37 5.15
C ASP A 116 0.82 -5.78 5.37
N MET A 117 0.29 -6.71 4.53
CA MET A 117 -1.03 -7.30 4.73
C MET A 117 -1.07 -8.05 6.06
N VAL A 118 -2.04 -7.74 6.91
CA VAL A 118 -2.23 -8.42 8.18
C VAL A 118 -3.20 -9.59 8.00
N ILE A 119 -2.77 -10.79 8.37
CA ILE A 119 -3.59 -12.00 8.27
C ILE A 119 -4.13 -12.34 9.65
N ARG A 120 -5.40 -12.02 9.88
CA ARG A 120 -6.06 -12.22 11.18
C ARG A 120 -7.25 -13.15 11.07
N GLY A 121 -7.13 -14.35 11.65
CA GLY A 121 -8.22 -15.34 11.63
C GLY A 121 -8.62 -15.81 10.24
N GLY A 122 -7.69 -15.78 9.26
CA GLY A 122 -7.95 -16.11 7.85
C GLY A 122 -8.44 -14.94 7.00
N GLU A 123 -8.67 -13.76 7.61
CA GLU A 123 -9.04 -12.54 6.90
C GLU A 123 -7.81 -11.71 6.56
N ASN A 124 -7.76 -11.21 5.33
CA ASN A 124 -6.72 -10.29 4.86
C ASN A 124 -7.12 -8.85 5.14
N ILE A 125 -6.34 -8.16 5.96
CA ILE A 125 -6.59 -6.77 6.35
C ILE A 125 -5.52 -5.87 5.73
N SER A 126 -5.94 -4.96 4.86
CA SER A 126 -5.06 -3.93 4.30
C SER A 126 -4.72 -2.89 5.36
N CYS A 127 -3.42 -2.71 5.62
CA CYS A 127 -2.94 -1.62 6.46
C CYS A 127 -3.30 -0.26 5.87
N ILE A 128 -3.20 -0.10 4.55
CA ILE A 128 -3.50 1.16 3.85
C ILE A 128 -4.99 1.53 4.00
N GLU A 129 -5.90 0.56 3.92
CA GLU A 129 -7.34 0.80 4.14
C GLU A 129 -7.61 1.34 5.54
N VAL A 130 -7.00 0.72 6.55
CA VAL A 130 -7.17 1.13 7.95
C VAL A 130 -6.49 2.47 8.22
N GLU A 131 -5.26 2.68 7.71
CA GLU A 131 -4.55 3.96 7.79
C GLU A 131 -5.37 5.09 7.17
N THR A 132 -5.98 4.87 5.99
CA THR A 132 -6.82 5.84 5.30
C THR A 132 -8.03 6.24 6.15
N ALA A 133 -8.72 5.26 6.75
CA ALA A 133 -9.85 5.53 7.62
C ALA A 133 -9.45 6.32 8.89
N ILE A 134 -8.26 6.05 9.43
CA ILE A 134 -7.72 6.76 10.60
C ILE A 134 -7.31 8.20 10.24
N TYR A 135 -6.72 8.42 9.07
CA TYR A 135 -6.33 9.77 8.60
C TYR A 135 -7.52 10.70 8.38
N ASP A 136 -8.74 10.18 8.19
CA ASP A 136 -9.95 10.98 8.14
C ASP A 136 -10.30 11.63 9.50
N HIS A 137 -9.69 11.17 10.59
CA HIS A 137 -9.93 11.76 11.92
C HIS A 137 -9.16 13.08 12.06
N PRO A 138 -9.86 14.20 12.43
CA PRO A 138 -9.28 15.54 12.41
C PRO A 138 -8.07 15.74 13.34
N SER A 139 -7.98 14.95 14.41
CA SER A 139 -6.87 15.03 15.39
C SER A 139 -5.62 14.28 14.96
N VAL A 140 -5.68 13.42 13.94
CA VAL A 140 -4.55 12.58 13.53
C VAL A 140 -3.60 13.36 12.61
N GLN A 141 -2.32 13.32 12.92
CA GLN A 141 -1.22 13.82 12.09
C GLN A 141 -0.55 12.69 11.31
N GLU A 142 -0.21 11.59 12.01
CA GLU A 142 0.42 10.41 11.41
C GLU A 142 -0.26 9.15 11.96
N ALA A 143 -0.36 8.12 11.12
CA ALA A 143 -0.82 6.80 11.51
C ALA A 143 -0.02 5.74 10.76
N ALA A 144 0.41 4.70 11.47
CA ALA A 144 1.04 3.53 10.89
C ALA A 144 0.38 2.27 11.45
N VAL A 145 -0.23 1.47 10.57
CA VAL A 145 -0.90 0.22 10.90
C VAL A 145 0.03 -0.95 10.57
N PHE A 146 0.06 -1.95 11.42
CA PHE A 146 0.92 -3.13 11.26
C PHE A 146 0.36 -4.33 12.02
N GLY A 147 0.76 -5.53 11.62
CA GLY A 147 0.47 -6.77 12.33
C GLY A 147 1.57 -7.11 13.32
N ILE A 148 1.20 -7.70 14.45
CA ILE A 148 2.12 -8.41 15.35
C ILE A 148 1.64 -9.84 15.52
N PRO A 149 2.57 -10.83 15.69
CA PRO A 149 2.17 -12.22 15.90
C PRO A 149 1.24 -12.38 17.09
N GLU A 150 0.18 -13.18 16.91
CA GLU A 150 -0.80 -13.52 17.95
C GLU A 150 -1.17 -15.00 17.85
N GLU A 151 -1.15 -15.70 18.97
CA GLU A 151 -1.24 -17.17 19.02
C GLU A 151 -2.56 -17.72 18.46
N ARG A 152 -3.68 -17.06 18.70
CA ARG A 152 -5.02 -17.57 18.37
C ARG A 152 -5.46 -17.26 16.94
N LEU A 153 -5.13 -16.08 16.44
CA LEU A 153 -5.62 -15.56 15.15
C LEU A 153 -4.52 -15.36 14.11
N GLY A 154 -3.27 -15.72 14.43
CA GLY A 154 -2.11 -15.52 13.60
C GLY A 154 -1.49 -14.15 13.81
N GLU A 155 -2.23 -13.07 13.57
CA GLU A 155 -1.79 -11.71 13.82
C GLU A 155 -2.85 -10.87 14.53
N SER A 156 -2.39 -9.92 15.34
CA SER A 156 -3.21 -8.82 15.88
C SER A 156 -2.93 -7.54 15.11
N LEU A 157 -4.00 -6.83 14.77
CA LEU A 157 -3.91 -5.53 14.10
C LEU A 157 -3.58 -4.44 15.10
N CYS A 158 -2.49 -3.73 14.86
CA CYS A 158 -1.97 -2.66 15.70
C CYS A 158 -1.90 -1.35 14.94
N VAL A 159 -2.00 -0.23 15.65
CA VAL A 159 -1.76 1.10 15.10
C VAL A 159 -0.98 1.97 16.08
N ALA A 160 0.00 2.69 15.53
CA ALA A 160 0.67 3.80 16.20
C ALA A 160 0.21 5.12 15.57
N ILE A 161 -0.17 6.08 16.41
CA ILE A 161 -0.74 7.37 16.00
C ILE A 161 0.04 8.51 16.62
N CYS A 162 0.43 9.47 15.79
CA CYS A 162 0.88 10.80 16.23
C CYS A 162 -0.27 11.79 16.06
N LEU A 163 -0.61 12.50 17.12
CA LEU A 163 -1.65 13.53 17.10
C LEU A 163 -1.10 14.88 16.64
N LYS A 164 -1.96 15.69 16.03
CA LYS A 164 -1.67 17.09 15.75
C LYS A 164 -1.42 17.86 17.06
N PRO A 165 -0.60 18.92 17.04
CA PRO A 165 -0.36 19.74 18.22
C PRO A 165 -1.66 20.19 18.91
N SER A 166 -1.70 20.06 20.22
CA SER A 166 -2.83 20.48 21.07
C SER A 166 -4.14 19.70 20.87
N MET A 167 -4.14 18.64 20.07
CA MET A 167 -5.30 17.76 19.92
C MET A 167 -5.22 16.60 20.92
N ASN A 168 -6.38 16.07 21.29
CA ASN A 168 -6.51 14.87 22.11
C ASN A 168 -7.40 13.86 21.37
N LEU A 169 -7.15 12.59 21.62
CA LEU A 169 -7.93 11.47 21.10
C LEU A 169 -7.75 10.29 22.06
N THR A 170 -8.83 9.73 22.53
CA THR A 170 -8.79 8.49 23.30
C THR A 170 -8.98 7.27 22.40
N GLN A 171 -8.56 6.11 22.89
CA GLN A 171 -8.79 4.85 22.19
C GLN A 171 -10.28 4.62 21.89
N ALA A 172 -11.17 4.86 22.89
CA ALA A 172 -12.60 4.66 22.74
C ALA A 172 -13.24 5.59 21.67
N GLU A 173 -12.78 6.84 21.59
CA GLU A 173 -13.22 7.78 20.55
C GLU A 173 -12.80 7.33 19.16
N LEU A 174 -11.54 6.87 19.01
CA LEU A 174 -11.06 6.34 17.75
C LEU A 174 -11.80 5.07 17.33
N GLU A 175 -12.00 4.12 18.24
CA GLU A 175 -12.77 2.90 17.96
C GLU A 175 -14.19 3.22 17.51
N SER A 176 -14.87 4.13 18.20
CA SER A 176 -16.20 4.60 17.82
C SER A 176 -16.21 5.24 16.44
N PHE A 177 -15.23 6.09 16.13
CA PHE A 177 -15.10 6.73 14.82
C PHE A 177 -14.88 5.73 13.68
N LEU A 178 -14.13 4.64 13.94
CA LEU A 178 -13.82 3.62 12.94
C LEU A 178 -14.97 2.63 12.73
N GLN A 179 -15.88 2.43 13.70
CA GLN A 179 -17.03 1.52 13.56
C GLN A 179 -17.95 1.87 12.39
N ASP A 180 -18.07 3.16 12.07
CA ASP A 180 -18.85 3.63 10.92
C ASP A 180 -18.14 3.52 9.57
N LYS A 181 -16.84 3.20 9.57
CA LYS A 181 -15.99 3.23 8.37
C LYS A 181 -15.45 1.86 8.00
N LEU A 182 -15.21 0.99 8.97
CA LEU A 182 -14.53 -0.28 8.79
C LEU A 182 -15.36 -1.44 9.35
N ALA A 183 -15.21 -2.61 8.73
CA ALA A 183 -15.72 -3.84 9.33
C ALA A 183 -15.05 -4.09 10.69
N SER A 184 -15.78 -4.68 11.63
CA SER A 184 -15.33 -4.83 13.03
C SER A 184 -13.99 -5.55 13.18
N PHE A 185 -13.71 -6.54 12.33
CA PHE A 185 -12.44 -7.27 12.34
C PHE A 185 -11.24 -6.44 11.85
N LYS A 186 -11.47 -5.33 11.14
CA LYS A 186 -10.47 -4.37 10.66
C LYS A 186 -10.17 -3.25 11.67
N ILE A 187 -10.86 -3.19 12.79
CA ILE A 187 -10.58 -2.20 13.84
C ILE A 187 -9.36 -2.69 14.62
N PRO A 188 -8.30 -1.85 14.76
CA PRO A 188 -7.12 -2.22 15.52
C PRO A 188 -7.45 -2.59 16.96
N SER A 189 -6.90 -3.70 17.46
CA SER A 189 -7.07 -4.16 18.83
C SER A 189 -6.02 -3.59 19.79
N ILE A 190 -4.90 -3.11 19.24
CA ILE A 190 -3.82 -2.46 19.98
C ILE A 190 -3.60 -1.09 19.38
N ILE A 191 -3.81 -0.06 20.20
CA ILE A 191 -3.78 1.33 19.77
C ILE A 191 -2.82 2.11 20.65
N GLN A 192 -1.75 2.64 20.05
CA GLN A 192 -0.81 3.54 20.69
C GLN A 192 -1.04 4.96 20.19
N ILE A 193 -1.34 5.88 21.09
CA ILE A 193 -1.61 7.28 20.74
C ILE A 193 -0.63 8.18 21.51
N GLY A 194 0.05 9.07 20.77
CA GLY A 194 1.01 10.01 21.32
C GLY A 194 1.12 11.28 20.49
N HIS A 195 2.09 12.13 20.85
CA HIS A 195 2.43 13.36 20.13
C HIS A 195 3.82 13.29 19.49
N GLU A 196 4.56 12.21 19.70
CA GLU A 196 5.88 12.02 19.11
C GLU A 196 5.72 11.54 17.66
N GLU A 197 6.59 12.05 16.78
CA GLU A 197 6.63 11.61 15.38
C GLU A 197 6.95 10.12 15.31
N LEU A 198 6.30 9.43 14.38
CA LEU A 198 6.52 8.00 14.20
C LEU A 198 7.92 7.72 13.61
N PRO A 199 8.59 6.63 14.02
CA PRO A 199 9.93 6.30 13.56
C PRO A 199 9.95 6.07 12.04
N ARG A 200 11.00 6.62 11.40
CA ARG A 200 11.18 6.55 9.94
C ARG A 200 12.52 5.94 9.56
N VAL A 201 12.54 5.24 8.46
CA VAL A 201 13.78 4.83 7.78
C VAL A 201 14.38 6.01 7.00
N ALA A 202 15.64 5.87 6.56
CA ALA A 202 16.35 6.94 5.85
C ALA A 202 15.63 7.48 4.59
N SER A 203 14.76 6.69 3.99
CA SER A 203 13.92 7.10 2.85
C SER A 203 12.70 7.94 3.22
N GLY A 204 12.46 8.22 4.52
CA GLY A 204 11.32 8.96 5.03
C GLY A 204 10.04 8.14 5.27
N LYS A 205 10.02 6.85 4.90
CA LYS A 205 8.89 5.95 5.16
C LYS A 205 8.87 5.52 6.63
N PHE A 206 7.67 5.24 7.17
CA PHE A 206 7.54 4.70 8.53
C PHE A 206 8.28 3.37 8.69
N SER A 207 8.99 3.23 9.81
CA SER A 207 9.70 2.00 10.18
C SER A 207 8.76 1.08 10.95
N LYS A 208 7.93 0.30 10.24
CA LYS A 208 7.02 -0.68 10.88
C LYS A 208 7.79 -1.72 11.71
N THR A 209 9.05 -2.01 11.39
CA THR A 209 9.91 -2.89 12.19
C THR A 209 10.15 -2.31 13.59
N GLN A 210 10.54 -1.03 13.69
CA GLN A 210 10.73 -0.39 14.99
C GLN A 210 9.44 -0.25 15.79
N LEU A 211 8.30 -0.11 15.11
CA LEU A 211 6.99 -0.05 15.78
C LEU A 211 6.53 -1.41 16.32
N ARG A 212 7.01 -2.53 15.76
CA ARG A 212 6.72 -3.89 16.26
C ARG A 212 7.53 -4.27 17.49
N ASP A 213 8.66 -3.60 17.72
CA ASP A 213 9.60 -3.90 18.82
C ASP A 213 9.25 -3.18 20.14
N VAL A 214 8.11 -2.47 20.21
CA VAL A 214 7.69 -1.64 21.36
C VAL A 214 6.66 -2.36 22.22
#